data_7d3da04d0fd4aa402c36a6b7da0ab0bc
#
_entry.id   7d3da04d0fd4aa402c36a6b7da0ab0bc
#
_cell.length_a   1.000
_cell.length_b   1.000
_cell.length_c   1.000
_cell.angle_alpha   90.00
_cell.angle_beta   90.00
_cell.angle_gamma   90.00
#
_symmetry.space_group_name_H-M   'P 1'
#
loop_
_entity.id
_entity.type
_entity.pdbx_description
1 polymer ?
#
loop_
_entity_poly.entity_id
_entity_poly.type
_entity_poly.pdbx_seq_one_letter_code
_entity_poly.pdbx_strand_id
1 'polypeptide(L)'
;GFDTGANCLFPGDGFAYSHYHLDGHCGLLAEEATSLDLKDVLAVFAERALFWTTTTDMNIYVDKLEALMEDLGVEVVAPTHGLPITNLAVTMPKVRDGLIADGDPEMTLGEPPVPAEGNAG
;
A
#
# COMPACT_ATOMS: atom_id res chain seq x y z
N GLY A 1 1.68 -7.63 -13.63
CA GLY A 1 1.58 -7.19 -15.03
C GLY A 1 2.04 -5.75 -15.21
N PHE A 2 2.45 -5.42 -16.42
CA PHE A 2 2.83 -4.05 -16.78
C PHE A 2 2.22 -3.66 -18.12
N ASP A 3 1.48 -2.56 -18.15
CA ASP A 3 0.93 -1.99 -19.38
C ASP A 3 1.88 -0.93 -19.90
N THR A 4 2.47 -1.19 -21.08
CA THR A 4 3.40 -0.27 -21.74
C THR A 4 2.72 0.96 -22.35
N GLY A 5 1.42 0.90 -22.58
CA GLY A 5 0.67 2.04 -23.12
C GLY A 5 0.45 3.14 -22.08
N ALA A 6 0.22 2.76 -20.82
CA ALA A 6 -0.03 3.66 -19.72
C ALA A 6 1.15 3.73 -18.71
N ASN A 7 2.23 2.99 -18.96
CA ASN A 7 3.33 2.80 -18.01
C ASN A 7 2.83 2.42 -16.60
N CYS A 8 1.81 1.55 -16.57
CA CYS A 8 1.11 1.18 -15.36
C CYS A 8 1.53 -0.21 -14.89
N LEU A 9 2.00 -0.29 -13.64
CA LEU A 9 2.31 -1.54 -12.97
C LEU A 9 1.08 -2.07 -12.22
N PHE A 10 0.76 -3.33 -12.43
CA PHE A 10 -0.23 -4.08 -11.67
C PHE A 10 0.47 -5.09 -10.78
N PRO A 11 0.82 -4.72 -9.54
CA PRO A 11 1.66 -5.55 -8.67
C PRO A 11 0.88 -6.65 -7.95
N GLY A 12 -0.42 -6.78 -8.19
CA GLY A 12 -1.27 -7.64 -7.39
C GLY A 12 -1.36 -7.13 -5.97
N ASP A 13 -1.10 -8.00 -5.00
CA ASP A 13 -1.14 -7.65 -3.58
C ASP A 13 0.16 -7.00 -3.06
N GLY A 14 1.16 -6.79 -3.93
CA GLY A 14 2.47 -6.28 -3.54
C GLY A 14 2.46 -4.89 -2.91
N PHE A 15 1.53 -4.04 -3.30
CA PHE A 15 1.29 -2.71 -2.73
C PHE A 15 -0.12 -2.57 -2.17
N ALA A 16 -0.79 -3.69 -1.91
CA ALA A 16 -2.17 -3.67 -1.52
C ALA A 16 -2.34 -3.23 -0.07
N TYR A 17 -3.42 -2.56 0.17
CA TYR A 17 -3.88 -2.19 1.50
C TYR A 17 -5.41 -2.05 1.51
N SER A 18 -6.00 -2.27 2.66
CA SER A 18 -7.40 -1.98 2.86
C SER A 18 -7.56 -0.52 3.27
N HIS A 19 -8.51 0.16 2.67
CA HIS A 19 -8.93 1.48 3.11
C HIS A 19 -10.41 1.43 3.47
N TYR A 20 -10.79 2.25 4.43
CA TYR A 20 -12.18 2.35 4.81
C TYR A 20 -12.92 3.20 3.78
N HIS A 21 -14.08 2.73 3.37
CA HIS A 21 -14.97 3.50 2.52
C HIS A 21 -15.68 4.58 3.32
N LEU A 22 -14.94 5.64 3.62
CA LEU A 22 -15.58 6.86 4.06
C LEU A 22 -16.17 7.56 2.83
N ASP A 23 -17.23 8.30 3.03
CA ASP A 23 -17.85 9.06 1.94
C ASP A 23 -16.81 9.91 1.21
N GLY A 24 -16.72 9.74 -0.10
CA GLY A 24 -15.79 10.47 -0.97
C GLY A 24 -14.41 9.86 -1.15
N HIS A 25 -14.07 8.72 -0.51
CA HIS A 25 -12.77 8.10 -0.70
C HIS A 25 -12.69 7.20 -1.94
N CYS A 26 -13.81 6.69 -2.43
CA CYS A 26 -13.81 5.90 -3.66
C CYS A 26 -13.55 6.81 -4.88
N GLY A 27 -12.63 6.36 -5.75
CA GLY A 27 -12.27 7.10 -6.95
C GLY A 27 -11.16 8.13 -6.76
N LEU A 28 -10.58 8.21 -5.54
CA LEU A 28 -9.39 9.02 -5.30
C LEU A 28 -8.12 8.28 -5.70
N LEU A 29 -7.05 9.04 -5.88
CA LEU A 29 -5.67 8.53 -5.90
C LEU A 29 -5.15 8.42 -4.46
N ALA A 30 -4.12 7.61 -4.26
CA ALA A 30 -3.50 7.44 -2.94
C ALA A 30 -3.02 8.78 -2.36
N GLU A 31 -2.51 9.65 -3.21
CA GLU A 31 -2.01 10.99 -2.85
C GLU A 31 -3.11 11.97 -2.45
N GLU A 32 -4.33 11.72 -2.90
CA GLU A 32 -5.49 12.56 -2.59
C GLU A 32 -6.17 12.18 -1.28
N ALA A 33 -5.97 10.94 -0.83
CA ALA A 33 -6.54 10.43 0.42
C ALA A 33 -5.67 10.84 1.63
N THR A 34 -5.60 12.11 1.94
CA THR A 34 -4.70 12.69 2.94
C THR A 34 -5.01 12.28 4.39
N SER A 35 -6.20 11.80 4.66
CA SER A 35 -6.58 11.26 5.96
C SER A 35 -6.14 9.81 6.18
N LEU A 36 -5.62 9.15 5.12
CA LEU A 36 -5.18 7.77 5.18
C LEU A 36 -3.69 7.72 5.51
N ASP A 37 -3.33 7.10 6.62
CA ASP A 37 -1.94 6.77 6.91
C ASP A 37 -1.53 5.52 6.12
N LEU A 38 -0.93 5.75 4.96
CA LEU A 38 -0.59 4.68 4.02
C LEU A 38 0.40 3.67 4.61
N LYS A 39 1.35 4.13 5.41
CA LYS A 39 2.31 3.26 6.10
C LYS A 39 1.59 2.26 7.00
N ASP A 40 0.69 2.73 7.83
CA ASP A 40 -0.01 1.90 8.80
C ASP A 40 -0.96 0.91 8.13
N VAL A 41 -1.72 1.33 7.14
CA VAL A 41 -2.65 0.43 6.44
C VAL A 41 -1.93 -0.61 5.59
N LEU A 42 -0.78 -0.27 5.01
CA LEU A 42 0.08 -1.24 4.32
C LEU A 42 0.66 -2.27 5.29
N ALA A 43 1.17 -1.84 6.43
CA ALA A 43 1.72 -2.73 7.44
C ALA A 43 0.66 -3.72 7.95
N VAL A 44 -0.55 -3.24 8.22
CA VAL A 44 -1.68 -4.09 8.62
C VAL A 44 -2.03 -5.11 7.55
N PHE A 45 -2.10 -4.68 6.30
CA PHE A 45 -2.42 -5.58 5.20
C PHE A 45 -1.34 -6.65 5.01
N ALA A 46 -0.06 -6.24 5.01
CA ALA A 46 1.07 -7.14 4.85
C ALA A 46 1.09 -8.20 5.95
N GLU A 47 0.93 -7.81 7.22
CA GLU A 47 0.87 -8.75 8.33
C GLU A 47 -0.24 -9.79 8.19
N ARG A 48 -1.41 -9.37 7.75
CA ARG A 48 -2.59 -10.25 7.70
C ARG A 48 -2.71 -11.07 6.42
N ALA A 49 -2.32 -10.49 5.29
CA ALA A 49 -2.53 -11.09 3.99
C ALA A 49 -1.24 -11.61 3.33
N LEU A 50 -0.10 -11.04 3.69
CA LEU A 50 1.20 -11.35 3.11
C LEU A 50 2.18 -11.83 4.18
N PHE A 51 1.80 -12.85 4.93
CA PHE A 51 2.58 -13.35 6.08
C PHE A 51 4.05 -13.69 5.74
N TRP A 52 4.36 -13.97 4.49
CA TRP A 52 5.73 -14.24 4.03
C TRP A 52 6.65 -13.03 4.19
N THR A 53 6.11 -11.82 4.30
CA THR A 53 6.88 -10.60 4.53
C THR A 53 7.62 -10.61 5.87
N THR A 54 7.10 -11.35 6.85
CA THR A 54 7.73 -11.53 8.15
C THR A 54 8.98 -12.41 8.12
N THR A 55 9.14 -13.21 7.07
CA THR A 55 10.27 -14.15 6.89
C THR A 55 11.22 -13.72 5.78
N THR A 56 10.99 -12.58 5.16
CA THR A 56 11.76 -12.03 4.05
C THR A 56 12.40 -10.71 4.47
N ASP A 57 13.64 -10.47 4.03
CA ASP A 57 14.24 -9.15 4.17
C ASP A 57 13.53 -8.16 3.22
N MET A 58 12.61 -7.40 3.76
CA MET A 58 11.80 -6.48 2.99
C MET A 58 12.59 -5.29 2.43
N ASN A 59 13.73 -4.93 3.02
CA ASN A 59 14.61 -3.91 2.45
C ASN A 59 15.15 -4.37 1.10
N ILE A 60 15.66 -5.60 1.02
CA ILE A 60 16.16 -6.16 -0.23
C ILE A 60 15.03 -6.30 -1.26
N TYR A 61 13.85 -6.74 -0.82
CA TYR A 61 12.68 -6.88 -1.68
C TYR A 61 12.29 -5.54 -2.29
N VAL A 62 12.15 -4.51 -1.48
CA VAL A 62 11.73 -3.18 -1.94
C VAL A 62 12.79 -2.54 -2.82
N ASP A 63 14.09 -2.68 -2.51
CA ASP A 63 15.18 -2.20 -3.38
C ASP A 63 15.11 -2.80 -4.79
N LYS A 64 14.88 -4.10 -4.89
CA LYS A 64 14.74 -4.79 -6.18
C LYS A 64 13.49 -4.35 -6.92
N LEU A 65 12.41 -4.12 -6.20
CA LEU A 65 11.14 -3.66 -6.77
C LEU A 65 11.27 -2.24 -7.32
N GLU A 66 11.88 -1.34 -6.58
CA GLU A 66 12.12 0.04 -7.03
C GLU A 66 13.04 0.06 -8.27
N ALA A 67 14.10 -0.75 -8.27
CA ALA A 67 14.98 -0.87 -9.44
C ALA A 67 14.22 -1.39 -10.68
N LEU A 68 13.36 -2.39 -10.50
CA LEU A 68 12.51 -2.89 -11.60
C LEU A 68 11.54 -1.83 -12.11
N MET A 69 10.93 -1.08 -11.20
CA MET A 69 10.00 0.00 -11.57
C MET A 69 10.71 1.11 -12.35
N GLU A 70 11.93 1.45 -11.96
CA GLU A 70 12.77 2.42 -12.69
C GLU A 70 13.12 1.91 -14.08
N ASP A 71 13.59 0.66 -14.20
CA ASP A 71 13.93 0.04 -15.49
C ASP A 71 12.74 -0.02 -16.44
N LEU A 72 11.56 -0.27 -15.94
CA LEU A 72 10.32 -0.33 -16.73
C LEU A 72 9.74 1.06 -17.03
N GLY A 73 10.20 2.10 -16.36
CA GLY A 73 9.62 3.44 -16.50
C GLY A 73 8.20 3.53 -15.95
N VAL A 74 7.95 2.92 -14.80
CA VAL A 74 6.61 2.93 -14.19
C VAL A 74 6.22 4.33 -13.77
N GLU A 75 5.04 4.76 -14.21
CA GLU A 75 4.46 6.06 -13.86
C GLU A 75 3.25 5.91 -12.94
N VAL A 76 2.54 4.79 -13.06
CA VAL A 76 1.34 4.50 -12.27
C VAL A 76 1.44 3.12 -11.66
N VAL A 77 1.00 2.97 -10.42
CA VAL A 77 0.82 1.67 -9.76
C VAL A 77 -0.66 1.49 -9.43
N ALA A 78 -1.23 0.40 -9.92
CA ALA A 78 -2.62 0.03 -9.65
C ALA A 78 -2.68 -1.30 -8.88
N PRO A 79 -2.71 -1.26 -7.55
CA PRO A 79 -2.76 -2.48 -6.73
C PRO A 79 -4.14 -3.14 -6.81
N THR A 80 -4.21 -4.42 -6.46
CA THR A 80 -5.48 -5.18 -6.41
C THR A 80 -6.45 -4.61 -5.38
N HIS A 81 -5.92 -4.17 -4.24
CA HIS A 81 -6.66 -3.50 -3.16
C HIS A 81 -5.99 -2.19 -2.83
N GLY A 82 -6.76 -1.17 -2.56
CA GLY A 82 -6.29 0.17 -2.29
C GLY A 82 -6.49 1.11 -3.48
N LEU A 83 -5.91 2.29 -3.38
CA LEU A 83 -6.06 3.34 -4.38
C LEU A 83 -4.87 3.35 -5.35
N PRO A 84 -5.08 3.75 -6.61
CA PRO A 84 -3.97 3.92 -7.56
C PRO A 84 -2.96 4.97 -7.06
N ILE A 85 -1.70 4.74 -7.39
CA ILE A 85 -0.57 5.61 -7.03
C ILE A 85 -0.05 6.26 -8.30
N THR A 86 0.01 7.57 -8.35
CA THR A 86 0.51 8.34 -9.50
C THR A 86 1.71 9.22 -9.16
N ASN A 87 1.95 9.50 -7.89
CA ASN A 87 3.13 10.23 -7.44
C ASN A 87 4.07 9.29 -6.67
N LEU A 88 4.87 8.54 -7.41
CA LEU A 88 5.75 7.52 -6.85
C LEU A 88 6.80 8.13 -5.91
N ALA A 89 7.32 9.32 -6.24
CA ALA A 89 8.35 9.98 -5.42
C ALA A 89 7.85 10.29 -3.99
N VAL A 90 6.58 10.63 -3.85
CA VAL A 90 5.96 10.90 -2.55
C VAL A 90 5.49 9.64 -1.85
N THR A 91 4.94 8.69 -2.63
CA THR A 91 4.21 7.55 -2.07
C THR A 91 5.11 6.35 -1.81
N MET A 92 6.13 6.08 -2.63
CA MET A 92 7.02 4.93 -2.45
C MET A 92 7.75 4.91 -1.10
N PRO A 93 8.22 6.02 -0.53
CA PRO A 93 8.79 6.00 0.81
C PRO A 93 7.82 5.49 1.88
N LYS A 94 6.54 5.84 1.76
CA LYS A 94 5.50 5.36 2.70
C LYS A 94 5.19 3.88 2.50
N VAL A 95 5.19 3.41 1.26
CA VAL A 95 5.06 1.98 0.92
C VAL A 95 6.22 1.18 1.51
N ARG A 96 7.45 1.67 1.33
CA ARG A 96 8.64 1.05 1.92
C ARG A 96 8.52 0.96 3.43
N ASP A 97 8.21 2.06 4.09
CA ASP A 97 8.09 2.11 5.55
C ASP A 97 7.00 1.15 6.06
N GLY A 98 5.88 1.05 5.36
CA GLY A 98 4.80 0.13 5.70
C GLY A 98 5.20 -1.34 5.56
N LEU A 99 5.86 -1.71 4.46
CA LEU A 99 6.32 -3.07 4.22
C LEU A 99 7.45 -3.50 5.16
N ILE A 100 8.34 -2.57 5.54
CA ILE A 100 9.42 -2.84 6.50
C ILE A 100 8.88 -2.94 7.92
N ALA A 101 7.87 -2.14 8.28
CA ALA A 101 7.25 -2.17 9.58
C ALA A 101 6.46 -3.46 9.84
N ASP A 102 6.05 -4.16 8.77
CA ASP A 102 5.48 -5.50 8.90
C ASP A 102 6.49 -6.44 9.56
N GLY A 103 6.04 -7.15 10.58
CA GLY A 103 6.91 -8.02 11.36
C GLY A 103 7.71 -7.33 12.47
N ASP A 104 7.55 -6.02 12.68
CA ASP A 104 8.03 -5.38 13.90
C ASP A 104 7.12 -5.78 15.07
N PRO A 105 7.63 -6.58 16.04
CA PRO A 105 6.82 -7.07 17.14
C PRO A 105 6.35 -5.94 18.08
N GLU A 106 6.96 -4.77 17.98
CA GLU A 106 6.56 -3.59 18.76
C GLU A 106 5.52 -2.72 18.04
N MET A 107 5.24 -3.03 16.79
CA MET A 107 4.21 -2.34 16.07
C MET A 107 2.84 -2.77 16.56
N THR A 108 2.31 -2.04 17.50
CA THR A 108 0.90 -2.12 17.84
C THR A 108 0.10 -1.56 16.68
N LEU A 109 -0.40 -2.47 15.89
CA LEU A 109 -1.46 -2.12 14.96
C LEU A 109 -2.61 -1.57 15.80
N GLY A 110 -2.86 -0.29 15.67
CA GLY A 110 -4.00 0.31 16.34
C GLY A 110 -5.25 -0.52 16.06
N GLU A 111 -6.14 -0.60 17.01
CA GLU A 111 -7.44 -1.23 16.76
C GLU A 111 -8.04 -0.61 15.50
N PRO A 112 -8.66 -1.42 14.62
CA PRO A 112 -9.39 -0.86 13.50
C PRO A 112 -10.36 0.18 14.06
N PRO A 113 -10.52 1.34 13.38
CA PRO A 113 -11.46 2.35 13.87
C PRO A 113 -12.80 1.68 14.09
N VAL A 114 -13.29 1.81 15.30
CA VAL A 114 -14.64 1.31 15.63
C VAL A 114 -15.60 2.07 14.72
N PRO A 115 -16.47 1.38 13.98
CA PRO A 115 -17.49 2.08 13.21
C PRO A 115 -18.20 3.05 14.12
N ALA A 116 -18.39 4.29 13.68
CA ALA A 116 -19.15 5.24 14.45
C ALA A 116 -20.49 4.61 14.82
N GLU A 117 -20.92 4.81 16.08
CA GLU A 117 -22.25 4.33 16.52
C GLU A 117 -23.31 4.82 15.53
N GLY A 118 -24.08 3.89 14.99
CA GLY A 118 -25.08 4.17 13.96
C GLY A 118 -24.70 3.73 12.53
N ASN A 119 -23.45 3.32 12.26
CA ASN A 119 -23.02 2.73 11.01
C ASN A 119 -22.96 1.21 11.04
N ALA A 120 -23.54 0.59 12.02
CA ALA A 120 -23.68 -0.87 12.13
C ALA A 120 -24.86 -1.38 11.31
N GLY A 121 -25.00 -0.86 10.11
CA GLY A 121 -26.01 -1.32 9.18
C GLY A 121 -25.39 -2.07 8.04
#